data_e0316a05997f926d1f54613c31ffdbc7
#
_entry.id   e0316a05997f926d1f54613c31ffdbc7
#
_cell.length_a   1.000
_cell.length_b   1.000
_cell.length_c   1.000
_cell.angle_alpha   90.00
_cell.angle_beta   90.00
_cell.angle_gamma   90.00
#
_symmetry.space_group_name_H-M   'P 1'
#
loop_
_entity.id
_entity.type
_entity.pdbx_description
1 polymer ?
#
loop_
_entity_poly.entity_id
_entity_poly.type
_entity_poly.pdbx_seq_one_letter_code
_entity_poly.pdbx_strand_id
1 'polypeptide(L)'
;VFRDDMLRVRTVPAIDYYTPVDSDENDDDVPVIEFRASAGAVADRLDAMGVDADAVRAVLNEQFEEAGHDEEFLSALSDEYRAEVERSDTLLRTLDADTWIERFREAQADADADAAAADDRFRTGSRAWLLSQVDDWDERFLLRLYLLVMPDAQEVILDATALEQGGWVNDPAELASAALESMRDVAAAHSATVVLTEGRTDSEFLAVALGVLYPHLTDLIRFLDYEQKPEGGAGALVRLVKAFAAAGIANRVVALFDNDAAALDALRSLNTADLPPSIRVMRYPDTALAADYPTLGPPTVEAPQGSISRADVNGLAASVELYLGRDVLAGPTGELRPVH
;
A
#
# COMPACT_ATOMS: atom_id res chain seq x y z
N VAL A 1 -3.24 13.69 3.39
CA VAL A 1 -4.05 14.67 2.65
C VAL A 1 -3.40 16.04 2.65
N PHE A 2 -2.88 16.52 3.77
CA PHE A 2 -2.16 17.79 3.86
C PHE A 2 -0.72 17.69 3.35
N ARG A 3 -0.05 18.84 3.18
CA ARG A 3 1.36 18.99 2.76
C ARG A 3 2.05 19.95 3.69
N ASP A 4 3.38 19.88 3.77
CA ASP A 4 4.17 20.74 4.67
C ASP A 4 4.03 22.24 4.35
N ASP A 5 3.83 22.61 3.09
CA ASP A 5 3.60 24.01 2.68
C ASP A 5 2.21 24.58 3.10
N MET A 6 1.32 23.74 3.57
CA MET A 6 0.01 24.13 4.13
C MET A 6 0.08 24.47 5.63
N LEU A 7 1.24 24.26 6.26
CA LEU A 7 1.47 24.58 7.68
C LEU A 7 1.29 26.07 7.95
N ARG A 8 0.59 26.37 9.03
CA ARG A 8 0.44 27.71 9.62
C ARG A 8 0.67 27.60 11.12
N VAL A 9 1.48 28.51 11.63
CA VAL A 9 1.68 28.65 13.07
C VAL A 9 1.17 30.03 13.46
N ARG A 10 0.26 30.10 14.42
CA ARG A 10 -0.25 31.33 14.99
C ARG A 10 -0.19 31.25 16.49
N THR A 11 -0.11 32.38 17.15
CA THR A 11 -0.11 32.47 18.60
C THR A 11 -1.47 32.97 19.05
N VAL A 12 -2.06 32.31 20.03
CA VAL A 12 -3.35 32.71 20.61
C VAL A 12 -3.24 32.72 22.13
N PRO A 13 -4.03 33.55 22.83
CA PRO A 13 -4.16 33.44 24.27
C PRO A 13 -4.58 32.04 24.70
N ALA A 14 -4.01 31.51 25.75
CA ALA A 14 -4.30 30.15 26.23
C ALA A 14 -5.79 29.93 26.48
N ILE A 15 -6.49 30.96 26.99
CA ILE A 15 -7.93 30.92 27.25
C ILE A 15 -8.78 30.73 25.98
N ASP A 16 -8.26 31.15 24.80
CA ASP A 16 -8.97 30.99 23.54
C ASP A 16 -8.74 29.62 22.91
N TYR A 17 -7.72 28.88 23.40
CA TYR A 17 -7.38 27.55 22.89
C TYR A 17 -7.83 26.45 23.82
N TYR A 18 -7.58 26.58 25.13
CA TYR A 18 -7.97 25.58 26.12
C TYR A 18 -9.42 25.80 26.61
N THR A 19 -10.10 24.69 26.90
CA THR A 19 -11.39 24.79 27.59
C THR A 19 -11.20 25.32 29.02
N PRO A 20 -12.21 25.98 29.63
CA PRO A 20 -12.10 26.55 30.98
C PRO A 20 -11.76 25.54 32.07
N VAL A 21 -11.89 24.22 31.80
CA VAL A 21 -11.56 23.14 32.74
C VAL A 21 -10.06 22.87 32.76
N ASP A 22 -9.38 23.14 31.66
CA ASP A 22 -7.95 22.85 31.46
C ASP A 22 -7.04 24.08 31.68
N SER A 23 -7.65 25.27 31.86
CA SER A 23 -6.91 26.51 32.08
C SER A 23 -6.63 26.69 33.58
N ASP A 24 -5.48 26.24 34.05
CA ASP A 24 -4.84 26.91 35.20
C ASP A 24 -4.55 28.35 34.73
N GLU A 25 -4.74 29.33 35.59
CA GLU A 25 -4.68 30.79 35.38
C GLU A 25 -3.43 31.33 34.62
N ASN A 26 -3.02 30.66 33.57
CA ASN A 26 -1.87 31.01 32.76
C ASN A 26 -2.32 31.91 31.63
N ASP A 27 -1.99 33.19 31.71
CA ASP A 27 -2.28 34.25 30.75
C ASP A 27 -1.28 34.22 29.59
N ASP A 28 -0.50 33.14 29.45
CA ASP A 28 0.53 33.02 28.41
C ASP A 28 -0.07 32.63 27.06
N ASP A 29 0.46 33.23 26.03
CA ASP A 29 0.12 32.88 24.66
C ASP A 29 0.64 31.48 24.30
N VAL A 30 -0.16 30.70 23.58
CA VAL A 30 0.22 29.36 23.11
C VAL A 30 0.34 29.31 21.59
N PRO A 31 1.35 28.62 21.07
CA PRO A 31 1.42 28.38 19.63
C PRO A 31 0.35 27.37 19.21
N VAL A 32 -0.40 27.69 18.17
CA VAL A 32 -1.35 26.79 17.53
C VAL A 32 -0.80 26.41 16.16
N ILE A 33 -0.69 25.12 15.93
CA ILE A 33 -0.09 24.48 14.74
C ILE A 33 -1.20 23.91 13.89
N GLU A 34 -1.42 24.49 12.74
CA GLU A 34 -2.54 24.15 11.86
C GLU A 34 -2.05 23.88 10.44
N PHE A 35 -2.62 22.85 9.82
CA PHE A 35 -2.52 22.70 8.37
C PHE A 35 -3.83 23.19 7.76
N ARG A 36 -3.75 24.14 6.84
CA ARG A 36 -4.90 24.77 6.21
C ARG A 36 -4.88 24.61 4.70
N ALA A 37 -6.00 24.15 4.16
CA ALA A 37 -6.18 24.00 2.73
C ALA A 37 -7.61 24.34 2.33
N SER A 38 -7.83 24.82 1.09
CA SER A 38 -9.17 24.97 0.59
C SER A 38 -9.89 23.60 0.51
N ALA A 39 -11.19 23.56 0.76
CA ALA A 39 -11.99 22.35 0.69
C ALA A 39 -11.88 21.66 -0.69
N GLY A 40 -11.83 22.47 -1.78
CA GLY A 40 -11.60 21.95 -3.13
C GLY A 40 -10.26 21.26 -3.29
N ALA A 41 -9.16 21.87 -2.81
CA ALA A 41 -7.83 21.25 -2.89
C ALA A 41 -7.76 19.95 -2.06
N VAL A 42 -8.44 19.88 -0.93
CA VAL A 42 -8.53 18.65 -0.12
C VAL A 42 -9.33 17.58 -0.88
N ALA A 43 -10.45 17.94 -1.49
CA ALA A 43 -11.25 17.03 -2.31
C ALA A 43 -10.43 16.48 -3.49
N ASP A 44 -9.75 17.33 -4.27
CA ASP A 44 -8.90 16.93 -5.41
C ASP A 44 -7.80 15.94 -4.97
N ARG A 45 -7.22 16.15 -3.80
CA ARG A 45 -6.18 15.26 -3.27
C ARG A 45 -6.74 13.91 -2.83
N LEU A 46 -7.93 13.89 -2.21
CA LEU A 46 -8.63 12.66 -1.84
C LEU A 46 -9.04 11.88 -3.10
N ASP A 47 -9.56 12.55 -4.11
CA ASP A 47 -9.91 11.95 -5.41
C ASP A 47 -8.66 11.31 -6.07
N ALA A 48 -7.52 12.00 -6.05
CA ALA A 48 -6.24 11.47 -6.53
C ALA A 48 -5.70 10.27 -5.71
N MET A 49 -6.14 10.13 -4.46
CA MET A 49 -5.86 8.96 -3.60
C MET A 49 -6.85 7.80 -3.80
N GLY A 50 -7.83 7.94 -4.70
CA GLY A 50 -8.89 6.95 -4.92
C GLY A 50 -10.02 7.01 -3.89
N VAL A 51 -10.11 8.10 -3.12
CA VAL A 51 -11.18 8.36 -2.15
C VAL A 51 -12.08 9.46 -2.71
N ASP A 52 -12.70 9.17 -3.84
CA ASP A 52 -13.64 10.07 -4.49
C ASP A 52 -15.07 9.96 -3.93
N ALA A 53 -15.97 10.78 -4.44
CA ALA A 53 -17.35 10.82 -3.99
C ALA A 53 -18.10 9.49 -4.23
N ASP A 54 -17.78 8.78 -5.30
CA ASP A 54 -18.41 7.51 -5.66
C ASP A 54 -17.89 6.38 -4.78
N ALA A 55 -16.59 6.38 -4.47
CA ALA A 55 -16.00 5.43 -3.52
C ALA A 55 -16.63 5.56 -2.12
N VAL A 56 -16.82 6.80 -1.62
CA VAL A 56 -17.50 7.05 -0.33
C VAL A 56 -18.94 6.56 -0.35
N ARG A 57 -19.68 6.82 -1.42
CA ARG A 57 -21.06 6.33 -1.55
C ARG A 57 -21.13 4.81 -1.61
N ALA A 58 -20.17 4.17 -2.30
CA ALA A 58 -20.10 2.72 -2.38
C ALA A 58 -19.92 2.10 -0.99
N VAL A 59 -18.99 2.62 -0.18
CA VAL A 59 -18.74 2.13 1.18
C VAL A 59 -19.95 2.34 2.08
N LEU A 60 -20.64 3.49 2.00
CA LEU A 60 -21.87 3.72 2.75
C LEU A 60 -22.98 2.73 2.37
N ASN A 61 -23.18 2.50 1.08
CA ASN A 61 -24.22 1.58 0.61
C ASN A 61 -23.92 0.14 1.05
N GLU A 62 -22.67 -0.32 0.93
CA GLU A 62 -22.24 -1.64 1.40
C GLU A 62 -22.49 -1.83 2.90
N GLN A 63 -22.17 -0.81 3.70
CA GLN A 63 -22.42 -0.82 5.14
C GLN A 63 -23.91 -0.92 5.47
N PHE A 64 -24.78 -0.23 4.73
CA PHE A 64 -26.22 -0.29 4.97
C PHE A 64 -26.85 -1.59 4.48
N GLU A 65 -26.33 -2.20 3.40
CA GLU A 65 -26.73 -3.53 2.94
C GLU A 65 -26.40 -4.63 3.96
N GLU A 66 -25.26 -4.51 4.63
CA GLU A 66 -24.82 -5.44 5.69
C GLU A 66 -25.41 -5.12 7.07
N ALA A 67 -26.09 -3.97 7.21
CA ALA A 67 -26.62 -3.51 8.49
C ALA A 67 -27.72 -4.42 9.03
N GLY A 68 -27.61 -4.73 10.31
CA GLY A 68 -28.59 -5.47 11.08
C GLY A 68 -27.94 -6.49 12.01
N HIS A 69 -28.65 -6.80 13.07
CA HIS A 69 -28.17 -7.76 14.05
C HIS A 69 -28.92 -9.08 13.88
N ASP A 70 -28.27 -10.18 14.19
CA ASP A 70 -28.87 -11.49 14.17
C ASP A 70 -29.79 -11.74 15.38
N GLU A 71 -30.62 -12.77 15.29
CA GLU A 71 -31.60 -13.11 16.35
C GLU A 71 -30.91 -13.55 17.67
N GLU A 72 -29.70 -14.10 17.58
CA GLU A 72 -28.93 -14.50 18.76
C GLU A 72 -28.50 -13.28 19.57
N PHE A 73 -27.96 -12.26 18.90
CA PHE A 73 -27.61 -10.99 19.52
C PHE A 73 -28.85 -10.30 20.11
N LEU A 74 -29.90 -10.15 19.33
CA LEU A 74 -31.14 -9.50 19.76
C LEU A 74 -31.76 -10.21 20.98
N SER A 75 -31.69 -11.53 21.03
CA SER A 75 -32.24 -12.30 22.16
C SER A 75 -31.50 -12.12 23.48
N ALA A 76 -30.22 -11.70 23.41
CA ALA A 76 -29.40 -11.44 24.60
C ALA A 76 -29.67 -10.05 25.23
N LEU A 77 -30.39 -9.16 24.52
CA LEU A 77 -30.68 -7.82 24.98
C LEU A 77 -31.93 -7.76 25.90
N SER A 78 -32.00 -6.74 26.76
CA SER A 78 -33.24 -6.39 27.44
C SER A 78 -34.28 -5.91 26.44
N ASP A 79 -35.60 -6.00 26.79
CA ASP A 79 -36.68 -5.64 25.88
C ASP A 79 -36.59 -4.17 25.40
N GLU A 80 -36.12 -3.25 26.25
CA GLU A 80 -35.96 -1.84 25.93
C GLU A 80 -34.81 -1.63 24.90
N TYR A 81 -33.65 -2.21 25.13
CA TYR A 81 -32.53 -2.14 24.21
C TYR A 81 -32.82 -2.83 22.89
N ARG A 82 -33.48 -3.99 22.93
CA ARG A 82 -33.92 -4.69 21.73
C ARG A 82 -34.79 -3.80 20.82
N ALA A 83 -35.82 -3.16 21.40
CA ALA A 83 -36.69 -2.30 20.64
C ALA A 83 -35.98 -1.10 19.97
N GLU A 84 -34.90 -0.58 20.60
CA GLU A 84 -34.09 0.48 20.01
C GLU A 84 -33.17 -0.05 18.89
N VAL A 85 -32.51 -1.19 19.08
CA VAL A 85 -31.69 -1.84 18.07
C VAL A 85 -32.53 -2.22 16.84
N GLU A 86 -33.71 -2.80 17.01
CA GLU A 86 -34.64 -3.12 15.91
C GLU A 86 -35.10 -1.88 15.15
N ARG A 87 -35.33 -0.74 15.84
CA ARG A 87 -35.63 0.54 15.18
C ARG A 87 -34.42 1.03 14.36
N SER A 88 -33.22 0.96 14.92
CA SER A 88 -31.98 1.30 14.25
C SER A 88 -31.79 0.45 12.99
N ASP A 89 -31.86 -0.87 13.11
CA ASP A 89 -31.74 -1.80 11.98
C ASP A 89 -32.79 -1.53 10.89
N THR A 90 -34.05 -1.23 11.30
CA THR A 90 -35.11 -0.90 10.38
C THR A 90 -34.79 0.38 9.60
N LEU A 91 -34.27 1.39 10.27
CA LEU A 91 -33.89 2.65 9.65
C LEU A 91 -32.72 2.46 8.70
N LEU A 92 -31.64 1.78 9.13
CA LEU A 92 -30.46 1.53 8.32
C LEU A 92 -30.79 0.82 6.99
N ARG A 93 -31.66 -0.18 7.02
CA ARG A 93 -32.11 -0.89 5.81
C ARG A 93 -32.90 -0.03 4.83
N THR A 94 -33.35 1.16 5.24
CA THR A 94 -34.07 2.12 4.37
C THR A 94 -33.14 3.22 3.84
N LEU A 95 -31.89 3.28 4.32
CA LEU A 95 -30.93 4.28 3.89
C LEU A 95 -30.13 3.77 2.69
N ASP A 96 -29.83 4.70 1.82
CA ASP A 96 -28.73 4.66 0.89
C ASP A 96 -27.79 5.84 1.18
N ALA A 97 -26.67 5.90 0.48
CA ALA A 97 -25.67 6.92 0.71
C ALA A 97 -26.22 8.34 0.54
N ASP A 98 -27.01 8.60 -0.48
CA ASP A 98 -27.53 9.94 -0.74
C ASP A 98 -28.60 10.35 0.30
N THR A 99 -29.48 9.43 0.67
CA THR A 99 -30.48 9.65 1.75
C THR A 99 -29.80 9.89 3.10
N TRP A 100 -28.71 9.17 3.40
CA TRP A 100 -27.93 9.39 4.63
C TRP A 100 -27.29 10.79 4.64
N ILE A 101 -26.65 11.18 3.53
CA ILE A 101 -26.01 12.49 3.36
C ILE A 101 -27.06 13.62 3.55
N GLU A 102 -28.23 13.49 2.95
CA GLU A 102 -29.31 14.46 3.10
C GLU A 102 -29.80 14.57 4.55
N ARG A 103 -30.07 13.44 5.21
CA ARG A 103 -30.48 13.42 6.62
C ARG A 103 -29.43 14.02 7.54
N PHE A 104 -28.14 13.75 7.25
CA PHE A 104 -27.06 14.33 8.04
C PHE A 104 -26.98 15.86 7.87
N ARG A 105 -27.16 16.37 6.64
CA ARG A 105 -27.27 17.82 6.39
C ARG A 105 -28.41 18.48 7.14
N GLU A 106 -29.58 17.86 7.13
CA GLU A 106 -30.76 18.33 7.88
C GLU A 106 -30.45 18.35 9.39
N ALA A 107 -29.95 17.27 9.93
CA ALA A 107 -29.58 17.17 11.34
C ALA A 107 -28.46 18.14 11.74
N GLN A 108 -27.53 18.48 10.82
CA GLN A 108 -26.50 19.49 11.04
C GLN A 108 -27.10 20.92 11.11
N ALA A 109 -28.07 21.24 10.28
CA ALA A 109 -28.72 22.54 10.29
C ALA A 109 -29.54 22.76 11.58
N ASP A 110 -30.08 21.70 12.16
CA ASP A 110 -30.82 21.75 13.42
C ASP A 110 -29.94 21.74 14.68
N ALA A 111 -28.65 21.49 14.54
CA ALA A 111 -27.72 21.31 15.66
C ALA A 111 -27.54 22.56 16.54
N ASP A 112 -27.77 23.75 16.00
CA ASP A 112 -27.79 25.01 16.79
C ASP A 112 -28.97 25.07 17.78
N ALA A 113 -30.03 24.29 17.55
CA ALA A 113 -31.17 24.17 18.43
C ALA A 113 -30.99 23.07 19.52
N ASP A 114 -30.15 22.09 19.29
CA ASP A 114 -29.98 20.87 20.11
C ASP A 114 -28.68 20.84 20.97
N ALA A 115 -27.94 21.94 21.08
CA ALA A 115 -26.77 22.03 21.96
C ALA A 115 -27.01 21.70 23.45
N ALA A 116 -28.24 21.44 23.83
CA ALA A 116 -28.68 21.10 25.19
C ALA A 116 -28.86 19.58 25.44
N ALA A 117 -28.79 18.73 24.41
CA ALA A 117 -29.07 17.28 24.54
C ALA A 117 -27.77 16.46 24.48
N ALA A 118 -26.99 16.43 25.59
CA ALA A 118 -25.76 15.67 25.73
C ALA A 118 -25.95 14.13 25.62
N ASP A 119 -27.16 13.62 25.46
CA ASP A 119 -27.48 12.18 25.51
C ASP A 119 -28.14 11.64 24.22
N ASP A 120 -28.00 12.36 23.12
CA ASP A 120 -28.73 12.08 21.89
C ASP A 120 -28.11 10.97 21.00
N ARG A 121 -26.92 10.43 21.40
CA ARG A 121 -26.22 9.37 20.66
C ARG A 121 -27.02 8.07 20.49
N PHE A 122 -27.93 7.82 21.42
CA PHE A 122 -28.75 6.61 21.43
C PHE A 122 -30.11 6.79 20.75
N ARG A 123 -30.47 8.01 20.34
CA ARG A 123 -31.72 8.26 19.62
C ARG A 123 -31.59 7.98 18.15
N THR A 124 -32.14 6.87 17.69
CA THR A 124 -32.17 6.48 16.28
C THR A 124 -32.56 7.64 15.35
N GLY A 125 -31.70 7.92 14.37
CA GLY A 125 -31.88 9.00 13.40
C GLY A 125 -31.40 10.38 13.85
N SER A 126 -30.86 10.52 15.08
CA SER A 126 -30.20 11.76 15.51
C SER A 126 -28.89 11.99 14.77
N ARG A 127 -28.37 13.23 14.83
CA ARG A 127 -27.02 13.53 14.27
C ARG A 127 -25.94 12.66 14.88
N ALA A 128 -25.93 12.50 16.21
CA ALA A 128 -24.94 11.69 16.90
C ALA A 128 -25.06 10.22 16.52
N TRP A 129 -26.27 9.70 16.35
CA TRP A 129 -26.50 8.35 15.85
C TRP A 129 -26.03 8.18 14.39
N LEU A 130 -26.30 9.15 13.50
CA LEU A 130 -25.80 9.10 12.12
C LEU A 130 -24.28 9.08 12.08
N LEU A 131 -23.59 9.87 12.92
CA LEU A 131 -22.14 9.87 13.03
C LEU A 131 -21.60 8.54 13.54
N SER A 132 -22.24 7.91 14.52
CA SER A 132 -21.79 6.62 15.07
C SER A 132 -21.82 5.48 14.03
N GLN A 133 -22.52 5.66 12.93
CA GLN A 133 -22.50 4.67 11.84
C GLN A 133 -21.17 4.67 11.05
N VAL A 134 -20.36 5.70 11.18
CA VAL A 134 -19.11 5.89 10.40
C VAL A 134 -17.88 6.10 11.28
N ASP A 135 -17.99 5.90 12.59
CA ASP A 135 -16.93 6.17 13.58
C ASP A 135 -15.63 5.38 13.30
N ASP A 136 -15.72 4.13 12.80
CA ASP A 136 -14.59 3.24 12.54
C ASP A 136 -14.00 3.38 11.13
N TRP A 137 -14.42 4.38 10.37
CA TRP A 137 -13.95 4.58 9.01
C TRP A 137 -12.52 5.14 8.98
N ASP A 138 -11.82 4.82 7.90
CA ASP A 138 -10.56 5.51 7.54
C ASP A 138 -10.79 7.03 7.46
N GLU A 139 -9.95 7.83 8.10
CA GLU A 139 -10.12 9.28 8.23
C GLU A 139 -10.19 10.00 6.87
N ARG A 140 -9.64 9.41 5.81
CA ARG A 140 -9.73 9.96 4.45
C ARG A 140 -11.15 9.84 3.91
N PHE A 141 -11.81 8.70 4.14
CA PHE A 141 -13.22 8.49 3.79
C PHE A 141 -14.13 9.40 4.61
N LEU A 142 -13.90 9.51 5.93
CA LEU A 142 -14.59 10.45 6.79
C LEU A 142 -14.47 11.89 6.29
N LEU A 143 -13.25 12.32 6.01
CA LEU A 143 -13.00 13.68 5.52
C LEU A 143 -13.73 13.93 4.18
N ARG A 144 -13.68 12.95 3.26
CA ARG A 144 -14.40 13.08 1.99
C ARG A 144 -15.91 13.11 2.17
N LEU A 145 -16.45 12.32 3.10
CA LEU A 145 -17.85 12.32 3.47
C LEU A 145 -18.27 13.67 4.03
N TYR A 146 -17.48 14.27 4.95
CA TYR A 146 -17.75 15.60 5.47
C TYR A 146 -17.77 16.66 4.37
N LEU A 147 -16.90 16.58 3.38
CA LEU A 147 -16.92 17.49 2.23
C LEU A 147 -18.17 17.31 1.36
N LEU A 148 -18.73 16.10 1.28
CA LEU A 148 -20.03 15.85 0.61
C LEU A 148 -21.20 16.41 1.41
N VAL A 149 -21.16 16.28 2.73
CA VAL A 149 -22.20 16.80 3.62
C VAL A 149 -22.18 18.32 3.68
N MET A 150 -21.02 18.95 3.65
CA MET A 150 -20.80 20.40 3.74
C MET A 150 -20.24 20.98 2.44
N PRO A 151 -21.05 21.04 1.36
CA PRO A 151 -20.57 21.48 0.04
C PRO A 151 -20.14 22.95 0.01
N ASP A 152 -20.60 23.76 0.94
CA ASP A 152 -20.26 25.20 1.07
C ASP A 152 -18.99 25.43 1.90
N ALA A 153 -18.36 24.38 2.44
CA ALA A 153 -17.10 24.50 3.15
C ALA A 153 -16.02 25.14 2.27
N GLN A 154 -15.38 26.20 2.76
CA GLN A 154 -14.34 26.91 2.02
C GLN A 154 -12.94 26.38 2.34
N GLU A 155 -12.75 25.96 3.57
CA GLU A 155 -11.44 25.56 4.09
C GLU A 155 -11.57 24.31 4.99
N VAL A 156 -10.53 23.51 4.99
CA VAL A 156 -10.31 22.42 5.94
C VAL A 156 -9.10 22.74 6.77
N ILE A 157 -9.24 22.61 8.08
CA ILE A 157 -8.16 22.89 9.05
C ILE A 157 -7.91 21.60 9.83
N LEU A 158 -6.66 21.15 9.84
CA LEU A 158 -6.16 20.13 10.72
C LEU A 158 -5.37 20.80 11.84
N ASP A 159 -5.89 20.77 13.06
CA ASP A 159 -5.15 21.22 14.23
C ASP A 159 -4.19 20.11 14.69
N ALA A 160 -2.89 20.37 14.63
CA ALA A 160 -1.83 19.47 15.02
C ALA A 160 -1.17 19.89 16.35
N THR A 161 -1.70 20.89 17.03
CA THR A 161 -1.11 21.45 18.25
C THR A 161 -0.95 20.39 19.34
N ALA A 162 -1.97 19.58 19.58
CA ALA A 162 -1.90 18.53 20.59
C ALA A 162 -0.86 17.43 20.25
N LEU A 163 -0.60 17.18 18.98
CA LEU A 163 0.43 16.22 18.54
C LEU A 163 1.84 16.73 18.86
N GLU A 164 2.07 18.03 18.66
CA GLU A 164 3.35 18.67 18.97
C GLU A 164 3.56 18.75 20.50
N GLN A 165 2.58 19.25 21.23
CA GLN A 165 2.64 19.36 22.70
C GLN A 165 2.80 18.01 23.38
N GLY A 166 2.21 16.96 22.85
CA GLY A 166 2.35 15.57 23.31
C GLY A 166 3.70 14.93 22.94
N GLY A 167 4.55 15.63 22.18
CA GLY A 167 5.85 15.11 21.75
C GLY A 167 5.77 14.00 20.70
N TRP A 168 4.61 13.87 20.03
CA TRP A 168 4.42 12.90 18.93
C TRP A 168 5.04 13.37 17.62
N VAL A 169 5.29 14.68 17.51
CA VAL A 169 5.87 15.33 16.34
C VAL A 169 7.08 16.14 16.78
N ASN A 170 8.24 15.85 16.20
CA ASN A 170 9.48 16.59 16.53
C ASN A 170 9.58 17.93 15.78
N ASP A 171 9.15 17.93 14.51
CA ASP A 171 9.14 19.12 13.66
C ASP A 171 7.81 19.17 12.88
N PRO A 172 6.91 20.10 13.23
CA PRO A 172 5.66 20.27 12.51
C PRO A 172 5.83 20.60 11.02
N ALA A 173 6.95 21.18 10.63
CA ALA A 173 7.24 21.52 9.24
C ALA A 173 7.45 20.29 8.34
N GLU A 174 7.80 19.15 8.91
CA GLU A 174 8.01 17.90 8.21
C GLU A 174 6.90 16.86 8.46
N LEU A 175 5.85 17.21 9.22
CA LEU A 175 4.82 16.28 9.66
C LEU A 175 4.13 15.57 8.49
N ALA A 176 3.74 16.31 7.45
CA ALA A 176 2.98 15.74 6.34
C ALA A 176 3.85 14.83 5.46
N SER A 177 5.11 15.19 5.22
CA SER A 177 6.07 14.35 4.48
C SER A 177 6.46 13.11 5.28
N ALA A 178 6.72 13.23 6.57
CA ALA A 178 7.03 12.12 7.46
C ALA A 178 5.85 11.11 7.56
N ALA A 179 4.62 11.61 7.68
CA ALA A 179 3.43 10.77 7.67
C ALA A 179 3.27 10.01 6.34
N LEU A 180 3.51 10.66 5.20
CA LEU A 180 3.45 10.01 3.90
C LEU A 180 4.53 8.94 3.74
N GLU A 181 5.75 9.19 4.22
CA GLU A 181 6.84 8.21 4.21
C GLU A 181 6.51 7.01 5.10
N SER A 182 6.01 7.24 6.31
CA SER A 182 5.55 6.17 7.22
C SER A 182 4.45 5.30 6.59
N MET A 183 3.47 5.91 5.92
CA MET A 183 2.42 5.15 5.21
C MET A 183 2.99 4.30 4.07
N ARG A 184 3.97 4.80 3.33
CA ARG A 184 4.66 4.04 2.27
C ARG A 184 5.43 2.86 2.84
N ASP A 185 6.12 3.06 3.97
CA ASP A 185 6.86 2.00 4.65
C ASP A 185 5.93 0.91 5.19
N VAL A 186 4.79 1.28 5.77
CA VAL A 186 3.76 0.34 6.22
C VAL A 186 3.20 -0.44 5.02
N ALA A 187 2.84 0.23 3.93
CA ALA A 187 2.36 -0.43 2.72
C ALA A 187 3.42 -1.39 2.15
N ALA A 188 4.69 -0.97 2.09
CA ALA A 188 5.80 -1.81 1.64
C ALA A 188 6.04 -3.01 2.57
N ALA A 189 5.88 -2.84 3.88
CA ALA A 189 6.07 -3.91 4.87
C ALA A 189 5.00 -5.00 4.76
N HIS A 190 3.77 -4.65 4.41
CA HIS A 190 2.63 -5.57 4.30
C HIS A 190 2.41 -6.11 2.87
N SER A 191 3.07 -5.55 1.88
CA SER A 191 2.97 -6.00 0.49
C SER A 191 3.85 -7.21 0.23
N ALA A 192 3.40 -8.11 -0.64
CA ALA A 192 4.24 -9.19 -1.14
C ALA A 192 5.48 -8.62 -1.85
N THR A 193 6.63 -9.27 -1.66
CA THR A 193 7.86 -8.96 -2.39
C THR A 193 7.69 -9.36 -3.86
N VAL A 194 7.93 -8.44 -4.77
CA VAL A 194 7.86 -8.69 -6.21
C VAL A 194 9.20 -9.17 -6.70
N VAL A 195 9.25 -10.37 -7.29
CA VAL A 195 10.44 -10.92 -7.93
C VAL A 195 10.34 -10.74 -9.44
N LEU A 196 11.29 -10.01 -9.99
CA LEU A 196 11.47 -9.80 -11.41
C LEU A 196 12.61 -10.69 -11.90
N THR A 197 12.39 -11.41 -12.98
CA THR A 197 13.38 -12.32 -13.60
C THR A 197 13.64 -11.92 -15.04
N GLU A 198 14.64 -12.51 -15.68
CA GLU A 198 14.94 -12.25 -17.08
C GLU A 198 13.90 -12.84 -18.05
N GLY A 199 13.24 -13.92 -17.62
CA GLY A 199 12.30 -14.62 -18.46
C GLY A 199 11.20 -15.37 -17.71
N ARG A 200 10.26 -15.88 -18.51
CA ARG A 200 9.13 -16.69 -18.02
C ARG A 200 9.61 -17.96 -17.32
N THR A 201 10.59 -18.63 -17.89
CA THR A 201 11.11 -19.90 -17.37
C THR A 201 11.64 -19.77 -15.96
N ASP A 202 12.37 -18.70 -15.67
CA ASP A 202 12.87 -18.37 -14.33
C ASP A 202 11.72 -18.20 -13.34
N SER A 203 10.73 -17.37 -13.70
CA SER A 203 9.55 -17.13 -12.85
C SER A 203 8.82 -18.43 -12.53
N GLU A 204 8.58 -19.28 -13.53
CA GLU A 204 7.88 -20.55 -13.37
C GLU A 204 8.66 -21.54 -12.49
N PHE A 205 9.96 -21.71 -12.74
CA PHE A 205 10.81 -22.60 -11.93
C PHE A 205 10.92 -22.14 -10.48
N LEU A 206 11.14 -20.85 -10.27
CA LEU A 206 11.23 -20.30 -8.93
C LEU A 206 9.90 -20.35 -8.19
N ALA A 207 8.77 -20.12 -8.85
CA ALA A 207 7.46 -20.23 -8.24
C ALA A 207 7.14 -21.68 -7.81
N VAL A 208 7.43 -22.66 -8.67
CA VAL A 208 7.28 -24.09 -8.34
C VAL A 208 8.23 -24.49 -7.21
N ALA A 209 9.50 -24.10 -7.28
CA ALA A 209 10.49 -24.37 -6.24
C ALA A 209 10.08 -23.77 -4.89
N LEU A 210 9.59 -22.51 -4.87
CA LEU A 210 9.05 -21.88 -3.68
C LEU A 210 7.89 -22.68 -3.09
N GLY A 211 6.92 -23.08 -3.92
CA GLY A 211 5.76 -23.83 -3.48
C GLY A 211 6.11 -25.20 -2.89
N VAL A 212 7.17 -25.86 -3.39
CA VAL A 212 7.63 -27.16 -2.90
C VAL A 212 8.52 -27.04 -1.66
N LEU A 213 9.49 -26.09 -1.67
CA LEU A 213 10.50 -26.00 -0.62
C LEU A 213 10.07 -25.09 0.55
N TYR A 214 9.29 -24.05 0.26
CA TYR A 214 8.87 -23.03 1.22
C TYR A 214 7.40 -22.63 1.05
N PRO A 215 6.45 -23.59 1.16
CA PRO A 215 5.03 -23.34 0.89
C PRO A 215 4.43 -22.25 1.77
N HIS A 216 4.97 -22.03 2.95
CA HIS A 216 4.56 -20.99 3.90
C HIS A 216 5.00 -19.56 3.53
N LEU A 217 5.72 -19.37 2.41
CA LEU A 217 6.15 -18.06 1.91
C LEU A 217 5.46 -17.67 0.61
N THR A 218 4.58 -18.50 0.07
CA THR A 218 4.00 -18.30 -1.26
C THR A 218 3.07 -17.09 -1.34
N ASP A 219 2.46 -16.69 -0.25
CA ASP A 219 1.64 -15.48 -0.10
C ASP A 219 2.48 -14.20 0.03
N LEU A 220 3.74 -14.32 0.46
CA LEU A 220 4.66 -13.19 0.68
C LEU A 220 5.55 -12.87 -0.53
N ILE A 221 5.53 -13.69 -1.58
CA ILE A 221 6.39 -13.54 -2.76
C ILE A 221 5.53 -13.63 -4.02
N ARG A 222 5.65 -12.64 -4.89
CA ARG A 222 5.01 -12.62 -6.21
C ARG A 222 6.06 -12.55 -7.30
N PHE A 223 5.96 -13.44 -8.28
CA PHE A 223 6.75 -13.38 -9.51
C PHE A 223 6.03 -12.53 -10.56
N LEU A 224 6.82 -11.86 -11.41
CA LEU A 224 6.27 -11.14 -12.55
C LEU A 224 5.48 -12.11 -13.44
N ASP A 225 4.27 -11.70 -13.82
CA ASP A 225 3.40 -12.48 -14.70
C ASP A 225 3.81 -12.27 -16.17
N TYR A 226 4.38 -13.31 -16.76
CA TYR A 226 4.76 -13.33 -18.17
C TYR A 226 3.63 -13.69 -19.13
N GLU A 227 2.44 -14.03 -18.66
CA GLU A 227 1.26 -14.21 -19.52
C GLU A 227 0.83 -12.90 -20.19
N GLN A 228 1.12 -11.79 -19.52
CA GLN A 228 0.95 -10.41 -20.07
C GLN A 228 2.00 -10.05 -21.12
N LYS A 229 2.89 -10.98 -21.49
CA LYS A 229 3.93 -10.84 -22.52
C LYS A 229 4.87 -9.65 -22.33
N PRO A 230 5.44 -9.40 -21.13
CA PRO A 230 6.49 -8.41 -21.00
C PRO A 230 7.72 -8.86 -21.81
N GLU A 231 8.53 -7.90 -22.25
CA GLU A 231 9.81 -8.22 -22.88
C GLU A 231 10.72 -8.98 -21.90
N GLY A 232 11.44 -9.99 -22.41
CA GLY A 232 12.41 -10.76 -21.64
C GLY A 232 13.86 -10.35 -21.90
N GLY A 233 14.76 -10.95 -21.11
CA GLY A 233 16.22 -10.78 -21.17
C GLY A 233 16.74 -9.67 -20.26
N ALA A 234 18.07 -9.73 -19.99
CA ALA A 234 18.77 -8.86 -19.03
C ALA A 234 18.52 -7.36 -19.29
N GLY A 235 18.54 -6.92 -20.55
CA GLY A 235 18.28 -5.52 -20.91
C GLY A 235 16.85 -5.07 -20.63
N ALA A 236 15.87 -5.94 -20.79
CA ALA A 236 14.47 -5.65 -20.46
C ALA A 236 14.29 -5.54 -18.93
N LEU A 237 14.90 -6.44 -18.18
CA LEU A 237 14.88 -6.41 -16.72
C LEU A 237 15.51 -5.12 -16.17
N VAL A 238 16.63 -4.65 -16.75
CA VAL A 238 17.23 -3.35 -16.39
C VAL A 238 16.24 -2.20 -16.61
N ARG A 239 15.56 -2.17 -17.77
CA ARG A 239 14.56 -1.11 -18.03
C ARG A 239 13.43 -1.14 -17.02
N LEU A 240 12.96 -2.33 -16.67
CA LEU A 240 11.87 -2.51 -15.70
C LEU A 240 12.29 -2.06 -14.29
N VAL A 241 13.49 -2.44 -13.84
CA VAL A 241 14.06 -1.98 -12.55
C VAL A 241 14.14 -0.46 -12.49
N LYS A 242 14.68 0.18 -13.54
CA LYS A 242 14.77 1.65 -13.62
C LYS A 242 13.40 2.31 -13.66
N ALA A 243 12.43 1.71 -14.35
CA ALA A 243 11.06 2.22 -14.39
C ALA A 243 10.39 2.16 -13.02
N PHE A 244 10.56 1.06 -12.28
CA PHE A 244 10.02 0.91 -10.93
C PHE A 244 10.68 1.88 -9.93
N ALA A 245 12.00 2.06 -10.03
CA ALA A 245 12.71 3.06 -9.24
C ALA A 245 12.21 4.48 -9.52
N ALA A 246 12.10 4.83 -10.80
CA ALA A 246 11.63 6.16 -11.22
C ALA A 246 10.16 6.42 -10.85
N ALA A 247 9.32 5.38 -10.84
CA ALA A 247 7.92 5.48 -10.42
C ALA A 247 7.76 5.57 -8.89
N GLY A 248 8.82 5.30 -8.12
CA GLY A 248 8.78 5.34 -6.65
C GLY A 248 7.80 4.34 -6.06
N ILE A 249 7.73 3.11 -6.62
CA ILE A 249 6.83 2.08 -6.11
C ILE A 249 7.22 1.69 -4.69
N ALA A 250 6.21 1.51 -3.84
CA ALA A 250 6.41 1.20 -2.42
C ALA A 250 6.79 -0.27 -2.17
N ASN A 251 6.43 -1.19 -3.08
CA ASN A 251 6.71 -2.61 -2.90
C ASN A 251 8.21 -2.91 -2.80
N ARG A 252 8.54 -3.90 -2.00
CA ARG A 252 9.87 -4.52 -2.05
C ARG A 252 10.03 -5.29 -3.36
N VAL A 253 11.14 -5.05 -4.07
CA VAL A 253 11.42 -5.65 -5.36
C VAL A 253 12.77 -6.35 -5.32
N VAL A 254 12.81 -7.57 -5.82
CA VAL A 254 14.04 -8.31 -6.09
C VAL A 254 14.14 -8.53 -7.59
N ALA A 255 15.15 -7.95 -8.23
CA ALA A 255 15.49 -8.22 -9.62
C ALA A 255 16.59 -9.28 -9.65
N LEU A 256 16.25 -10.45 -10.16
CA LEU A 256 17.14 -11.61 -10.20
C LEU A 256 17.59 -11.87 -11.63
N PHE A 257 18.88 -11.73 -11.84
CA PHE A 257 19.57 -11.91 -13.13
C PHE A 257 20.19 -13.31 -13.23
N ASP A 258 20.34 -13.80 -14.45
CA ASP A 258 21.11 -14.99 -14.76
C ASP A 258 22.59 -14.83 -14.35
N ASN A 259 23.27 -15.93 -14.26
CA ASN A 259 24.71 -15.96 -14.00
C ASN A 259 25.49 -16.09 -15.32
N ASP A 260 25.24 -15.15 -16.24
CA ASP A 260 25.81 -15.13 -17.56
C ASP A 260 26.49 -13.79 -17.93
N ALA A 261 27.07 -13.71 -19.11
CA ALA A 261 27.78 -12.52 -19.58
C ALA A 261 26.81 -11.34 -19.83
N ALA A 262 25.58 -11.59 -20.29
CA ALA A 262 24.59 -10.55 -20.56
C ALA A 262 24.11 -9.91 -19.24
N ALA A 263 23.88 -10.73 -18.22
CA ALA A 263 23.55 -10.26 -16.88
C ALA A 263 24.66 -9.41 -16.28
N LEU A 264 25.93 -9.84 -16.41
CA LEU A 264 27.07 -9.06 -15.91
C LEU A 264 27.19 -7.68 -16.57
N ASP A 265 26.97 -7.59 -17.89
CA ASP A 265 26.95 -6.30 -18.59
C ASP A 265 25.74 -5.42 -18.17
N ALA A 266 24.59 -6.02 -18.02
CA ALA A 266 23.37 -5.35 -17.55
C ALA A 266 23.54 -4.78 -16.13
N LEU A 267 24.12 -5.53 -15.22
CA LEU A 267 24.38 -5.13 -13.83
C LEU A 267 25.29 -3.92 -13.72
N ARG A 268 26.27 -3.74 -14.63
CA ARG A 268 27.12 -2.54 -14.63
C ARG A 268 26.29 -1.26 -14.76
N SER A 269 25.21 -1.29 -15.52
CA SER A 269 24.33 -0.14 -15.71
C SER A 269 23.43 0.16 -14.49
N LEU A 270 23.20 -0.83 -13.64
CA LEU A 270 22.42 -0.70 -12.40
C LEU A 270 23.32 -0.31 -11.22
N ASN A 271 24.57 -0.76 -11.16
CA ASN A 271 25.52 -0.38 -10.11
C ASN A 271 25.83 1.13 -10.06
N THR A 272 25.60 1.84 -11.17
CA THR A 272 25.72 3.30 -11.25
C THR A 272 24.39 4.04 -11.06
N ALA A 273 23.29 3.31 -10.94
CA ALA A 273 21.97 3.88 -10.72
C ALA A 273 21.72 4.08 -9.23
N ASP A 274 21.11 5.22 -8.89
CA ASP A 274 20.59 5.48 -7.55
C ASP A 274 19.26 4.75 -7.38
N LEU A 275 19.32 3.53 -6.86
CA LEU A 275 18.14 2.70 -6.63
C LEU A 275 17.65 2.86 -5.19
N PRO A 276 16.33 2.97 -4.97
CA PRO A 276 15.76 3.05 -3.64
C PRO A 276 16.04 1.77 -2.84
N PRO A 277 16.14 1.83 -1.50
CA PRO A 277 16.42 0.68 -0.64
C PRO A 277 15.42 -0.48 -0.78
N SER A 278 14.20 -0.18 -1.25
CA SER A 278 13.16 -1.18 -1.53
C SER A 278 13.49 -2.09 -2.73
N ILE A 279 14.44 -1.71 -3.58
CA ILE A 279 14.83 -2.49 -4.76
C ILE A 279 16.18 -3.15 -4.52
N ARG A 280 16.20 -4.48 -4.56
CA ARG A 280 17.41 -5.30 -4.49
C ARG A 280 17.68 -5.91 -5.86
N VAL A 281 18.94 -5.80 -6.30
CA VAL A 281 19.42 -6.41 -7.55
C VAL A 281 20.35 -7.53 -7.20
N MET A 282 20.08 -8.72 -7.72
CA MET A 282 20.82 -9.94 -7.45
C MET A 282 21.11 -10.70 -8.74
N ARG A 283 22.09 -11.56 -8.68
CA ARG A 283 22.42 -12.52 -9.72
C ARG A 283 22.38 -13.92 -9.09
N TYR A 284 22.06 -14.94 -9.87
CA TYR A 284 22.25 -16.30 -9.39
C TYR A 284 23.68 -16.54 -8.90
N PRO A 285 23.88 -17.25 -7.79
CA PRO A 285 25.21 -17.49 -7.22
C PRO A 285 26.03 -18.42 -8.08
N ASP A 286 27.35 -18.33 -8.00
CA ASP A 286 28.23 -19.32 -8.63
C ASP A 286 27.98 -20.71 -8.03
N THR A 287 28.04 -21.75 -8.89
CA THR A 287 27.84 -23.12 -8.45
C THR A 287 29.09 -23.99 -8.79
N ALA A 288 29.37 -25.00 -7.96
CA ALA A 288 30.42 -25.95 -8.22
C ALA A 288 30.17 -26.78 -9.50
N LEU A 289 28.90 -27.01 -9.86
CA LEU A 289 28.54 -27.68 -11.11
C LEU A 289 28.92 -26.87 -12.33
N ALA A 290 28.70 -25.56 -12.30
CA ALA A 290 29.02 -24.63 -13.40
C ALA A 290 30.56 -24.38 -13.51
N ALA A 291 31.32 -24.56 -12.44
CA ALA A 291 32.78 -24.34 -12.45
C ALA A 291 33.55 -25.31 -13.36
N ASP A 292 32.96 -26.47 -13.66
CA ASP A 292 33.52 -27.44 -14.61
C ASP A 292 32.40 -28.09 -15.41
N TYR A 293 31.86 -27.36 -16.40
CA TYR A 293 30.69 -27.75 -17.17
C TYR A 293 31.05 -28.03 -18.65
N PRO A 294 30.41 -29.00 -19.33
CA PRO A 294 30.63 -29.23 -20.75
C PRO A 294 30.15 -28.06 -21.58
N THR A 295 31.02 -27.59 -22.46
CA THR A 295 30.73 -26.50 -23.41
C THR A 295 30.89 -26.99 -24.84
N LEU A 296 30.06 -26.49 -25.75
CA LEU A 296 30.16 -26.78 -27.16
C LEU A 296 30.77 -25.56 -27.88
N GLY A 297 31.99 -25.73 -28.37
CA GLY A 297 32.69 -24.72 -29.16
C GLY A 297 32.06 -24.53 -30.53
N PRO A 298 32.41 -23.45 -31.24
CA PRO A 298 31.91 -23.18 -32.58
C PRO A 298 32.30 -24.27 -33.57
N PRO A 299 31.49 -24.53 -34.61
CA PRO A 299 31.83 -25.42 -35.69
C PRO A 299 33.18 -25.02 -36.40
N THR A 300 34.02 -26.00 -36.63
CA THR A 300 35.26 -25.82 -37.39
C THR A 300 35.32 -26.81 -38.57
N VAL A 301 36.31 -26.66 -39.48
CA VAL A 301 36.49 -27.60 -40.58
C VAL A 301 36.78 -29.02 -40.05
N GLU A 302 37.46 -29.12 -38.94
CA GLU A 302 37.87 -30.40 -38.32
C GLU A 302 36.75 -30.97 -37.39
N ALA A 303 35.89 -30.09 -36.84
CA ALA A 303 34.78 -30.46 -36.01
C ALA A 303 33.50 -29.71 -36.47
N PRO A 304 32.82 -30.17 -37.55
CA PRO A 304 31.67 -29.45 -38.14
C PRO A 304 30.48 -29.32 -37.18
N GLN A 305 30.40 -30.12 -36.13
CA GLN A 305 29.32 -30.03 -35.11
C GLN A 305 29.79 -29.33 -33.83
N GLY A 306 30.99 -28.71 -33.87
CA GLY A 306 31.64 -28.16 -32.69
C GLY A 306 32.45 -29.23 -31.91
N SER A 307 33.31 -28.77 -31.05
CA SER A 307 34.07 -29.63 -30.12
C SER A 307 33.57 -29.44 -28.70
N ILE A 308 33.38 -30.55 -27.98
CA ILE A 308 33.03 -30.51 -26.55
C ILE A 308 34.30 -30.32 -25.76
N SER A 309 34.30 -29.30 -24.91
CA SER A 309 35.34 -29.04 -23.92
C SER A 309 34.66 -28.80 -22.55
N ARG A 310 35.48 -28.62 -21.52
CA ARG A 310 34.97 -28.25 -20.19
C ARG A 310 35.54 -26.90 -19.81
N ALA A 311 34.67 -26.08 -19.22
CA ALA A 311 35.04 -24.72 -18.78
C ALA A 311 34.25 -24.32 -17.55
N ASP A 312 34.75 -23.30 -16.87
CA ASP A 312 33.93 -22.57 -15.90
C ASP A 312 32.93 -21.68 -16.65
N VAL A 313 31.65 -21.93 -16.48
CA VAL A 313 30.54 -21.18 -17.11
C VAL A 313 29.86 -20.25 -16.13
N ASN A 314 30.28 -20.14 -14.87
CA ASN A 314 29.82 -19.12 -13.96
C ASN A 314 30.12 -17.73 -14.50
N GLY A 315 29.13 -16.85 -14.54
CA GLY A 315 29.28 -15.52 -15.11
C GLY A 315 29.38 -15.46 -16.64
N LEU A 316 29.31 -16.60 -17.32
CA LEU A 316 29.44 -16.70 -18.77
C LEU A 316 28.18 -17.25 -19.45
N ALA A 317 27.65 -18.39 -18.94
CA ALA A 317 26.51 -19.08 -19.55
C ALA A 317 25.69 -19.90 -18.53
N ALA A 318 25.63 -19.49 -17.27
CA ALA A 318 24.90 -20.22 -16.24
C ALA A 318 23.50 -19.59 -16.05
N SER A 319 22.51 -20.14 -16.75
CA SER A 319 21.09 -19.82 -16.60
C SER A 319 20.43 -20.68 -15.51
N VAL A 320 19.14 -20.42 -15.22
CA VAL A 320 18.36 -21.04 -14.14
C VAL A 320 18.41 -22.56 -14.18
N GLU A 321 18.50 -23.17 -15.35
CA GLU A 321 18.52 -24.62 -15.52
C GLU A 321 19.70 -25.29 -14.79
N LEU A 322 20.87 -24.61 -14.70
CA LEU A 322 22.04 -25.16 -13.99
C LEU A 322 21.83 -25.29 -12.46
N TYR A 323 20.74 -24.74 -11.94
CA TYR A 323 20.40 -24.79 -10.52
C TYR A 323 19.32 -25.87 -10.21
N LEU A 324 18.73 -26.49 -11.24
CA LEU A 324 17.66 -27.49 -11.07
C LEU A 324 18.18 -28.89 -10.67
N GLY A 325 19.48 -29.13 -10.82
CA GLY A 325 20.08 -30.40 -10.46
C GLY A 325 20.55 -31.21 -11.68
N ARG A 326 21.48 -32.13 -11.39
CA ARG A 326 22.16 -32.91 -12.43
C ARG A 326 21.24 -33.84 -13.21
N ASP A 327 20.20 -34.33 -12.58
CA ASP A 327 19.18 -35.21 -13.15
C ASP A 327 18.36 -34.52 -14.25
N VAL A 328 18.11 -33.22 -14.12
CA VAL A 328 17.42 -32.40 -15.14
C VAL A 328 18.36 -32.08 -16.31
N LEU A 329 19.64 -31.88 -16.04
CA LEU A 329 20.66 -31.46 -17.02
C LEU A 329 21.21 -32.62 -17.83
N ALA A 330 21.10 -33.86 -17.32
CA ALA A 330 21.63 -35.03 -18.01
C ALA A 330 20.73 -35.46 -19.15
N GLY A 331 21.35 -35.88 -20.25
CA GLY A 331 20.68 -36.57 -21.33
C GLY A 331 20.33 -38.03 -20.97
N PRO A 332 19.69 -38.77 -21.88
CA PRO A 332 19.32 -40.20 -21.65
C PRO A 332 20.52 -41.11 -21.32
N THR A 333 21.73 -40.71 -21.69
CA THR A 333 22.99 -41.41 -21.42
C THR A 333 23.58 -41.09 -20.05
N GLY A 334 23.00 -40.16 -19.29
CA GLY A 334 23.55 -39.69 -18.02
C GLY A 334 24.64 -38.61 -18.17
N GLU A 335 24.97 -38.24 -19.41
CA GLU A 335 25.92 -37.14 -19.69
C GLU A 335 25.23 -35.79 -19.65
N LEU A 336 25.91 -34.78 -19.11
CA LEU A 336 25.43 -33.41 -19.07
C LEU A 336 25.36 -32.83 -20.49
N ARG A 337 24.23 -32.14 -20.80
CA ARG A 337 24.08 -31.41 -22.07
C ARG A 337 25.02 -30.20 -22.07
N PRO A 338 25.85 -30.03 -23.10
CA PRO A 338 26.76 -28.89 -23.17
C PRO A 338 25.98 -27.56 -23.36
N VAL A 339 26.53 -26.47 -22.80
CA VAL A 339 26.10 -25.10 -23.10
C VAL A 339 26.92 -24.53 -24.24
N HIS A 340 26.40 -23.49 -24.91
CA HIS A 340 27.00 -22.81 -26.03
C HIS A 340 27.63 -21.47 -25.65
#